data_ef754e8f692013048cd6dc373b5e8171
#
_entry.id   ef754e8f692013048cd6dc373b5e8171
#
_cell.length_a   1.000
_cell.length_b   1.000
_cell.length_c   1.000
_cell.angle_alpha   90.00
_cell.angle_beta   90.00
_cell.angle_gamma   90.00
#
_symmetry.space_group_name_H-M   'P 1'
#
loop_
_entity.id
_entity.type
_entity.pdbx_description
1 polymer ?
#
loop_
_entity_poly.entity_id
_entity_poly.type
_entity_poly.pdbx_seq_one_letter_code
_entity_poly.pdbx_strand_id
1 'polypeptide(L)'
;MAKAYWIGRVEVNNEEGYKPYAAANPAIFKKFNAKFVVRGGKHECPEGQSRSRNVVIEFPDYATAVACYRSPEYQANLKIRQANAITDLIIVEGYDGPQPQDFVAL
;
A
#
# COMPACT_ATOMS: atom_id res chain seq x y z
N MET A 1 -10.34 -16.86 4.21
CA MET A 1 -10.74 -15.51 3.79
C MET A 1 -9.63 -14.86 2.99
N ALA A 2 -10.00 -14.13 1.96
CA ALA A 2 -9.00 -13.46 1.14
C ALA A 2 -8.32 -12.34 1.93
N LYS A 3 -7.02 -12.23 1.77
CA LYS A 3 -6.28 -11.06 2.23
C LYS A 3 -6.67 -9.85 1.40
N ALA A 4 -6.22 -8.69 1.79
CA ALA A 4 -6.43 -7.48 1.01
C ALA A 4 -5.16 -6.65 1.01
N TYR A 5 -5.09 -5.71 0.08
CA TYR A 5 -3.86 -4.95 -0.13
C TYR A 5 -4.15 -3.48 -0.35
N TRP A 6 -3.27 -2.66 0.20
CA TRP A 6 -3.12 -1.29 -0.28
C TRP A 6 -2.03 -1.31 -1.34
N ILE A 7 -2.33 -0.76 -2.49
CA ILE A 7 -1.34 -0.61 -3.55
C ILE A 7 -1.19 0.87 -3.80
N GLY A 8 -0.04 1.41 -3.43
CA GLY A 8 0.25 2.83 -3.51
C GLY A 8 1.40 3.12 -4.46
N ARG A 9 1.21 4.16 -5.28
CA ARG A 9 2.26 4.67 -6.16
C ARG A 9 2.49 6.11 -5.77
N VAL A 10 3.69 6.43 -5.34
CA VAL A 10 3.99 7.68 -4.64
C VAL A 10 5.11 8.42 -5.35
N GLU A 11 4.90 9.71 -5.59
CA GLU A 11 5.94 10.63 -6.02
C GLU A 11 6.20 11.59 -4.87
N VAL A 12 7.34 11.46 -4.20
CA VAL A 12 7.68 12.31 -3.06
C VAL A 12 8.24 13.63 -3.58
N ASN A 13 7.57 14.73 -3.24
CA ASN A 13 7.99 16.07 -3.66
C ASN A 13 8.95 16.71 -2.66
N ASN A 14 8.85 16.34 -1.39
CA ASN A 14 9.69 16.87 -0.32
C ASN A 14 10.08 15.72 0.60
N GLU A 15 11.30 15.23 0.43
CA GLU A 15 11.81 14.06 1.18
C GLU A 15 11.80 14.33 2.70
N GLU A 16 12.25 15.49 3.12
CA GLU A 16 12.32 15.82 4.56
C GLU A 16 10.93 15.88 5.18
N GLY A 17 9.96 16.47 4.46
CA GLY A 17 8.59 16.55 4.94
C GLY A 17 7.88 15.20 4.95
N TYR A 18 8.29 14.28 4.08
CA TYR A 18 7.69 12.95 3.96
C TYR A 18 8.17 12.00 5.07
N LYS A 19 9.39 12.19 5.58
CA LYS A 19 9.97 11.28 6.57
C LYS A 19 9.08 11.00 7.79
N PRO A 20 8.45 12.02 8.41
CA PRO A 20 7.57 11.75 9.56
C PRO A 20 6.41 10.82 9.23
N TYR A 21 5.85 10.94 8.00
CA TYR A 21 4.79 10.03 7.55
C TYR A 21 5.29 8.59 7.50
N ALA A 22 6.41 8.35 6.86
CA ALA A 22 6.98 7.01 6.75
C ALA A 22 7.37 6.43 8.11
N ALA A 23 7.85 7.28 9.02
CA ALA A 23 8.26 6.88 10.35
C ALA A 23 7.08 6.48 11.24
N ALA A 24 5.91 7.10 11.06
CA ALA A 24 4.72 6.82 11.88
C ALA A 24 3.96 5.59 11.40
N ASN A 25 4.07 5.23 10.13
CA ASN A 25 3.29 4.14 9.51
C ASN A 25 3.44 2.79 10.21
N PRO A 26 4.64 2.31 10.58
CA PRO A 26 4.76 0.99 11.19
C PRO A 26 3.89 0.78 12.43
N ALA A 27 3.83 1.79 13.31
CA ALA A 27 3.02 1.69 14.53
C ALA A 27 1.52 1.61 14.20
N ILE A 28 1.08 2.38 13.20
CA ILE A 28 -0.31 2.37 12.75
C ILE A 28 -0.66 1.01 12.15
N PHE A 29 0.16 0.55 11.20
CA PHE A 29 -0.10 -0.71 10.50
C PHE A 29 -0.05 -1.92 11.43
N LYS A 30 0.80 -1.90 12.43
CA LYS A 30 0.88 -2.98 13.42
C LYS A 30 -0.47 -3.21 14.11
N LYS A 31 -1.22 -2.15 14.40
CA LYS A 31 -2.54 -2.26 15.03
C LYS A 31 -3.56 -3.00 14.18
N PHE A 32 -3.36 -3.03 12.88
CA PHE A 32 -4.27 -3.67 11.92
C PHE A 32 -3.71 -4.95 11.34
N ASN A 33 -2.66 -5.51 11.95
CA ASN A 33 -2.00 -6.74 11.50
C ASN A 33 -1.54 -6.65 10.04
N ALA A 34 -1.10 -5.48 9.63
CA ALA A 34 -0.63 -5.25 8.28
C ALA A 34 0.85 -5.63 8.13
N LYS A 35 1.24 -5.95 6.92
CA LYS A 35 2.62 -6.30 6.58
C LYS A 35 3.06 -5.53 5.35
N PHE A 36 4.30 -5.05 5.35
CA PHE A 36 4.90 -4.50 4.14
C PHE A 36 5.26 -5.64 3.20
N VAL A 37 4.71 -5.63 1.99
CA VAL A 37 5.04 -6.62 0.95
C VAL A 37 6.00 -6.00 -0.06
N VAL A 38 5.74 -4.75 -0.46
CA VAL A 38 6.65 -3.95 -1.29
C VAL A 38 6.79 -2.60 -0.60
N ARG A 39 8.01 -2.14 -0.45
CA ARG A 39 8.25 -0.87 0.24
C ARG A 39 9.38 -0.10 -0.45
N GLY A 40 9.05 0.45 -1.62
CA GLY A 40 9.99 1.28 -2.36
C GLY A 40 11.16 0.52 -2.94
N GLY A 41 10.96 -0.74 -3.31
CA GLY A 41 12.01 -1.56 -3.88
C GLY A 41 12.37 -1.18 -5.32
N LYS A 42 13.45 -1.78 -5.79
CA LYS A 42 13.91 -1.62 -7.17
C LYS A 42 12.78 -2.03 -8.12
N HIS A 43 12.57 -1.24 -9.16
CA HIS A 43 11.50 -1.51 -10.11
C HIS A 43 11.83 -0.97 -11.50
N GLU A 44 11.07 -1.45 -12.47
CA GLU A 44 11.06 -0.88 -13.83
C GLU A 44 9.61 -0.76 -14.26
N CYS A 45 9.34 0.12 -15.20
CA CYS A 45 8.01 0.33 -15.76
C CYS A 45 8.06 0.01 -17.25
N PRO A 46 7.84 -1.25 -17.66
CA PRO A 46 7.94 -1.64 -19.08
C PRO A 46 6.81 -1.07 -19.94
N GLU A 47 5.70 -0.68 -19.34
CA GLU A 47 4.57 -0.11 -20.04
C GLU A 47 3.92 0.99 -19.23
N GLY A 48 3.49 2.04 -19.91
CA GLY A 48 2.79 3.15 -19.28
C GLY A 48 3.70 4.05 -18.46
N GLN A 49 3.15 4.62 -17.40
CA GLN A 49 3.88 5.52 -16.52
C GLN A 49 3.84 5.03 -15.10
N SER A 50 4.92 5.28 -14.37
CA SER A 50 5.04 4.95 -12.96
C SER A 50 5.44 6.17 -12.16
N ARG A 51 5.28 6.08 -10.84
CA ARG A 51 5.86 7.05 -9.90
C ARG A 51 7.14 6.48 -9.33
N SER A 52 7.91 7.30 -8.64
CA SER A 52 9.24 6.90 -8.17
C SER A 52 9.20 5.84 -7.07
N ARG A 53 8.08 5.72 -6.35
CA ARG A 53 7.98 4.80 -5.22
C ARG A 53 6.71 3.97 -5.30
N ASN A 54 6.86 2.65 -5.18
CA ASN A 54 5.74 1.71 -5.13
C ASN A 54 5.70 1.04 -3.77
N VAL A 55 4.49 0.94 -3.20
CA VAL A 55 4.30 0.33 -1.88
C VAL A 55 3.10 -0.61 -1.95
N VAL A 56 3.26 -1.81 -1.39
CA VAL A 56 2.15 -2.75 -1.24
C VAL A 56 2.12 -3.18 0.21
N ILE A 57 0.95 -3.05 0.82
CA ILE A 57 0.74 -3.41 2.22
C ILE A 57 -0.35 -4.46 2.27
N GLU A 58 -0.08 -5.57 2.94
CA GLU A 58 -1.01 -6.69 3.07
C GLU A 58 -1.79 -6.58 4.37
N PHE A 59 -3.09 -6.85 4.30
CA PHE A 59 -3.99 -6.89 5.46
C PHE A 59 -4.68 -8.25 5.53
N PRO A 60 -5.13 -8.67 6.73
CA PRO A 60 -5.81 -9.95 6.87
C PRO A 60 -7.06 -10.09 6.01
N ASP A 61 -7.78 -8.99 5.78
CA ASP A 61 -8.99 -8.97 4.96
C ASP A 61 -9.30 -7.55 4.49
N TYR A 62 -10.27 -7.45 3.59
CA TYR A 62 -10.64 -6.18 2.98
C TYR A 62 -11.19 -5.18 4.00
N ALA A 63 -12.05 -5.64 4.92
CA ALA A 63 -12.65 -4.76 5.93
C ALA A 63 -11.57 -4.11 6.81
N THR A 64 -10.55 -4.88 7.19
CA THR A 64 -9.43 -4.39 7.99
C THR A 64 -8.60 -3.37 7.22
N ALA A 65 -8.36 -3.64 5.94
CA ALA A 65 -7.62 -2.71 5.08
C ALA A 65 -8.33 -1.36 4.98
N VAL A 66 -9.66 -1.38 4.79
CA VAL A 66 -10.48 -0.16 4.74
C VAL A 66 -10.49 0.54 6.09
N ALA A 67 -10.65 -0.22 7.18
CA ALA A 67 -10.69 0.34 8.53
C ALA A 67 -9.38 1.06 8.87
N CYS A 68 -8.24 0.49 8.47
CA CYS A 68 -6.94 1.12 8.67
C CYS A 68 -6.87 2.47 7.97
N TYR A 69 -7.29 2.54 6.72
CA TYR A 69 -7.26 3.81 5.97
C TYR A 69 -8.12 4.87 6.63
N ARG A 70 -9.29 4.48 7.12
CA ARG A 70 -10.26 5.41 7.73
C ARG A 70 -10.00 5.67 9.20
N SER A 71 -9.02 5.02 9.81
CA SER A 71 -8.70 5.23 11.22
C SER A 71 -8.26 6.66 11.47
N PRO A 72 -8.58 7.22 12.66
CA PRO A 72 -8.12 8.58 13.00
C PRO A 72 -6.62 8.73 12.92
N GLU A 73 -5.87 7.70 13.35
CA GLU A 73 -4.41 7.73 13.35
C GLU A 73 -3.86 7.85 11.92
N TYR A 74 -4.39 7.04 11.00
CA TYR A 74 -3.90 7.10 9.62
C TYR A 74 -4.33 8.40 8.95
N GLN A 75 -5.56 8.85 9.18
CA GLN A 75 -6.06 10.09 8.58
C GLN A 75 -5.25 11.31 9.03
N ALA A 76 -4.80 11.32 10.29
CA ALA A 76 -3.90 12.37 10.76
C ALA A 76 -2.55 12.30 10.06
N ASN A 77 -2.00 11.09 9.90
CA ASN A 77 -0.72 10.87 9.25
C ASN A 77 -0.78 11.17 7.75
N LEU A 78 -1.92 10.87 7.13
CA LEU A 78 -2.17 11.10 5.69
C LEU A 78 -1.95 12.56 5.31
N LYS A 79 -2.30 13.49 6.17
CA LYS A 79 -2.13 14.92 5.91
C LYS A 79 -0.66 15.29 5.68
N ILE A 80 0.24 14.63 6.40
CA ILE A 80 1.68 14.82 6.22
C ILE A 80 2.09 14.35 4.82
N ARG A 81 1.61 13.18 4.40
CA ARG A 81 1.91 12.68 3.06
C ARG A 81 1.36 13.60 1.97
N GLN A 82 0.10 14.03 2.11
CA GLN A 82 -0.55 14.88 1.11
C GLN A 82 0.18 16.21 0.91
N ALA A 83 0.79 16.74 1.96
CA ALA A 83 1.55 17.97 1.88
C ALA A 83 2.91 17.79 1.18
N ASN A 84 3.41 16.56 1.06
CA ASN A 84 4.79 16.30 0.64
C ASN A 84 4.91 15.30 -0.51
N ALA A 85 3.81 14.78 -1.03
CA ALA A 85 3.83 13.76 -2.07
C ALA A 85 2.54 13.77 -2.87
N ILE A 86 2.63 13.24 -4.09
CA ILE A 86 1.46 12.92 -4.93
C ILE A 86 1.32 11.41 -4.91
N THR A 87 0.12 10.91 -4.61
CA THR A 87 -0.09 9.47 -4.45
C THR A 87 -1.36 9.01 -5.14
N ASP A 88 -1.25 7.87 -5.80
CA ASP A 88 -2.41 7.09 -6.24
C ASP A 88 -2.44 5.83 -5.38
N LEU A 89 -3.56 5.61 -4.70
CA LEU A 89 -3.70 4.48 -3.79
C LEU A 89 -5.01 3.76 -4.05
N ILE A 90 -4.95 2.44 -4.16
CA ILE A 90 -6.16 1.62 -4.18
C ILE A 90 -6.12 0.64 -3.02
N ILE A 91 -7.30 0.22 -2.62
CA ILE A 91 -7.49 -0.86 -1.65
C ILE A 91 -8.21 -1.96 -2.42
N VAL A 92 -7.60 -3.14 -2.50
CA VAL A 92 -8.11 -4.21 -3.33
C VAL A 92 -8.06 -5.54 -2.60
N GLU A 93 -9.13 -6.33 -2.75
CA GLU A 93 -9.18 -7.67 -2.17
C GLU A 93 -8.26 -8.60 -2.95
N GLY A 94 -7.59 -9.50 -2.25
CA GLY A 94 -6.74 -10.51 -2.85
C GLY A 94 -7.54 -11.60 -3.55
N TYR A 95 -6.84 -12.36 -4.36
CA TYR A 95 -7.44 -13.44 -5.12
C TYR A 95 -7.19 -14.78 -4.44
N ASP A 96 -8.27 -15.53 -4.16
CA ASP A 96 -8.22 -16.86 -3.53
C ASP A 96 -8.57 -17.99 -4.51
N GLY A 97 -8.77 -17.67 -5.78
CA GLY A 97 -9.14 -18.65 -6.78
C GLY A 97 -7.98 -19.52 -7.25
N PRO A 98 -8.22 -20.36 -8.26
CA PRO A 98 -7.18 -21.22 -8.81
C PRO A 98 -5.98 -20.43 -9.35
N GLN A 99 -4.80 -20.98 -9.17
CA GLN A 99 -3.55 -20.38 -9.63
C GLN A 99 -3.19 -20.95 -11.01
N PRO A 100 -2.29 -20.30 -11.78
CA PRO A 100 -1.94 -20.77 -13.12
C PRO A 100 -1.56 -22.24 -13.17
N GLN A 101 -0.81 -22.75 -12.17
CA GLN A 101 -0.41 -24.14 -12.12
C GLN A 101 -1.56 -25.11 -11.81
N ASP A 102 -2.72 -24.59 -11.42
CA ASP A 102 -3.91 -25.38 -11.12
C ASP A 102 -4.75 -25.63 -12.39
N PHE A 103 -4.48 -24.91 -13.46
CA PHE A 103 -5.24 -25.04 -14.69
C PHE A 103 -4.66 -26.15 -15.56
N VAL A 104 -5.57 -26.91 -16.20
CA VAL A 104 -5.18 -27.98 -17.11
C VAL A 104 -4.72 -27.37 -18.43
N ALA A 105 -3.62 -27.87 -18.98
CA ALA A 105 -3.16 -27.45 -20.32
C ALA A 105 -4.20 -27.86 -21.37
N LEU A 106 -4.54 -26.94 -22.23
CA LEU A 106 -5.55 -27.15 -23.29
C LEU A 106 -4.86 -27.38 -24.63
#